data_09530ba0cf1402563f1fb93f64cf3df6
#
_entry.id   09530ba0cf1402563f1fb93f64cf3df6
#
_cell.length_a   1.000
_cell.length_b   1.000
_cell.length_c   1.000
_cell.angle_alpha   90.00
_cell.angle_beta   90.00
_cell.angle_gamma   90.00
#
_symmetry.space_group_name_H-M   'P 1'
#
loop_
_entity.id
_entity.type
_entity.pdbx_description
1 polymer ?
#
loop_
_entity_poly.entity_id
_entity_poly.type
_entity_poly.pdbx_seq_one_letter_code
_entity_poly.pdbx_strand_id
1 'polypeptide(L)'
;MTQIHATGTHESHHRAERATVLARVTIASTDRARSISDATVLHNWIAARAQQLRDSGDATWHSADAPSTSVRKSYQQGKGSKVIIEHVTMSRIQIKLSNLELVGALVEELSNAGASTDVTWALTEVTKRAREREARKAAVGEAREVANDYADALGERVARVVSISDGPQNFGYVGGVARSAAASFSAESAEVSIAEITVSASVQGVFESE
;
A
#
# COMPACT_ATOMS: atom_id res chain seq x y z
N MET A 1 27.32 -39.47 -3.59
CA MET A 1 27.03 -38.05 -3.89
C MET A 1 25.57 -37.92 -4.27
N THR A 2 24.81 -37.31 -3.44
CA THR A 2 23.36 -37.09 -3.63
C THR A 2 23.11 -35.61 -3.96
N GLN A 3 22.18 -35.33 -4.87
CA GLN A 3 21.77 -33.98 -5.18
C GLN A 3 20.50 -33.61 -4.38
N ILE A 4 20.58 -32.58 -3.59
CA ILE A 4 19.51 -32.13 -2.71
C ILE A 4 18.97 -30.79 -3.22
N HIS A 5 17.65 -30.73 -3.43
CA HIS A 5 16.94 -29.49 -3.75
C HIS A 5 16.23 -29.00 -2.50
N ALA A 6 16.56 -27.80 -2.06
CA ALA A 6 15.96 -27.22 -0.87
C ALA A 6 15.47 -25.79 -1.15
N THR A 7 14.36 -25.43 -0.53
CA THR A 7 13.81 -24.08 -0.58
C THR A 7 13.95 -23.45 0.79
N GLY A 8 14.45 -22.23 0.84
CA GLY A 8 14.44 -21.41 2.03
C GLY A 8 13.56 -20.18 1.84
N THR A 9 12.90 -19.79 2.89
CA THR A 9 12.02 -18.62 2.95
C THR A 9 12.39 -17.77 4.15
N HIS A 10 12.16 -16.48 4.07
CA HIS A 10 12.30 -15.62 5.23
C HIS A 10 11.26 -14.51 5.17
N GLU A 11 10.66 -14.22 6.30
CA GLU A 11 9.69 -13.15 6.47
C GLU A 11 10.02 -12.31 7.70
N SER A 12 9.90 -11.00 7.58
CA SER A 12 10.12 -10.06 8.67
C SER A 12 9.11 -8.91 8.61
N HIS A 13 8.73 -8.40 9.77
CA HIS A 13 7.75 -7.33 9.91
C HIS A 13 8.44 -6.07 10.42
N HIS A 14 8.12 -4.93 9.80
CA HIS A 14 8.75 -3.65 10.11
C HIS A 14 7.69 -2.57 10.19
N ARG A 15 7.74 -1.74 11.22
CA ARG A 15 6.86 -0.58 11.36
C ARG A 15 7.02 0.32 10.13
N ALA A 16 5.92 0.80 9.56
CA ALA A 16 5.96 1.73 8.43
C ALA A 16 6.73 3.01 8.79
N GLU A 17 7.37 3.58 7.78
CA GLU A 17 8.16 4.83 7.89
C GLU A 17 7.55 5.95 7.05
N ARG A 18 6.61 5.62 6.18
CA ARG A 18 5.90 6.54 5.30
C ARG A 18 4.44 6.13 5.18
N ALA A 19 3.58 7.12 5.04
CA ALA A 19 2.19 6.92 4.68
C ALA A 19 1.84 7.78 3.47
N THR A 20 1.15 7.22 2.48
CA THR A 20 0.58 7.99 1.38
C THR A 20 -0.92 8.04 1.58
N VAL A 21 -1.44 9.22 1.87
CA VAL A 21 -2.88 9.50 1.94
C VAL A 21 -3.34 9.90 0.55
N LEU A 22 -4.25 9.13 -0.02
CA LEU A 22 -4.93 9.43 -1.27
C LEU A 22 -6.29 10.03 -0.95
N ALA A 23 -6.47 11.30 -1.26
CA ALA A 23 -7.76 12.00 -1.19
C ALA A 23 -8.42 12.00 -2.57
N ARG A 24 -9.66 11.53 -2.64
CA ARG A 24 -10.49 11.55 -3.86
C ARG A 24 -11.65 12.52 -3.64
N VAL A 25 -11.68 13.55 -4.46
CA VAL A 25 -12.81 14.46 -4.57
C VAL A 25 -13.77 13.90 -5.62
N THR A 26 -15.06 13.78 -5.28
CA THR A 26 -16.11 13.35 -6.22
C THR A 26 -17.36 14.16 -5.94
N ILE A 27 -17.66 15.09 -6.83
CA ILE A 27 -18.84 15.97 -6.73
C ILE A 27 -19.76 15.70 -7.90
N ALA A 28 -21.00 15.35 -7.60
CA ALA A 28 -22.07 15.13 -8.58
C ALA A 28 -23.12 16.25 -8.51
N SER A 29 -23.54 16.76 -9.66
CA SER A 29 -24.62 17.74 -9.77
C SER A 29 -25.35 17.60 -11.09
N THR A 30 -26.62 17.95 -11.14
CA THR A 30 -27.37 18.10 -12.39
C THR A 30 -26.93 19.34 -13.17
N ASP A 31 -26.30 20.30 -12.49
CA ASP A 31 -25.64 21.46 -13.10
C ASP A 31 -24.13 21.20 -13.25
N ARG A 32 -23.67 21.23 -14.49
CA ARG A 32 -22.25 21.00 -14.84
C ARG A 32 -21.32 22.04 -14.23
N ALA A 33 -21.70 23.32 -14.29
CA ALA A 33 -20.87 24.41 -13.78
C ALA A 33 -20.70 24.31 -12.26
N ARG A 34 -21.79 23.97 -11.56
CA ARG A 34 -21.78 23.74 -10.11
C ARG A 34 -20.91 22.56 -9.72
N SER A 35 -21.03 21.41 -10.44
CA SER A 35 -20.19 20.25 -10.18
C SER A 35 -18.70 20.58 -10.30
N ILE A 36 -18.31 21.35 -11.33
CA ILE A 36 -16.93 21.79 -11.53
C ILE A 36 -16.48 22.76 -10.44
N SER A 37 -17.29 23.78 -10.15
CA SER A 37 -16.95 24.80 -9.15
C SER A 37 -16.73 24.20 -7.77
N ASP A 38 -17.67 23.41 -7.28
CA ASP A 38 -17.60 22.81 -5.94
C ASP A 38 -16.42 21.84 -5.82
N ALA A 39 -16.18 21.03 -6.85
CA ALA A 39 -15.04 20.13 -6.89
C ALA A 39 -13.70 20.88 -6.91
N THR A 40 -13.63 22.01 -7.65
CA THR A 40 -12.41 22.81 -7.72
C THR A 40 -12.09 23.50 -6.40
N VAL A 41 -13.10 24.00 -5.69
CA VAL A 41 -12.93 24.58 -4.35
C VAL A 41 -12.35 23.58 -3.39
N LEU A 42 -12.94 22.38 -3.30
CA LEU A 42 -12.44 21.32 -2.41
C LEU A 42 -11.04 20.84 -2.84
N HIS A 43 -10.81 20.64 -4.13
CA HIS A 43 -9.51 20.27 -4.68
C HIS A 43 -8.42 21.27 -4.28
N ASN A 44 -8.64 22.56 -4.50
CA ASN A 44 -7.67 23.61 -4.20
C ASN A 44 -7.39 23.70 -2.69
N TRP A 45 -8.40 23.51 -1.87
CA TRP A 45 -8.23 23.48 -0.42
C TRP A 45 -7.34 22.32 0.01
N ILE A 46 -7.58 21.09 -0.51
CA ILE A 46 -6.74 19.92 -0.21
C ILE A 46 -5.30 20.11 -0.72
N ALA A 47 -5.14 20.65 -1.92
CA ALA A 47 -3.83 20.93 -2.49
C ALA A 47 -3.03 21.96 -1.67
N ALA A 48 -3.69 23.01 -1.18
CA ALA A 48 -3.09 23.99 -0.28
C ALA A 48 -2.68 23.36 1.06
N ARG A 49 -3.52 22.47 1.60
CA ARG A 49 -3.21 21.72 2.83
C ARG A 49 -2.00 20.79 2.64
N ALA A 50 -1.93 20.11 1.50
CA ALA A 50 -0.80 19.27 1.14
C ALA A 50 0.52 20.06 1.03
N GLN A 51 0.45 21.27 0.45
CA GLN A 51 1.60 22.16 0.38
C GLN A 51 2.06 22.63 1.78
N GLN A 52 1.14 22.99 2.67
CA GLN A 52 1.45 23.35 4.06
C GLN A 52 2.20 22.22 4.79
N LEU A 53 1.72 20.96 4.66
CA LEU A 53 2.37 19.80 5.25
C LEU A 53 3.78 19.55 4.68
N ARG A 54 3.98 19.89 3.42
CA ARG A 54 5.32 19.84 2.82
C ARG A 54 6.23 20.94 3.34
N ASP A 55 5.72 22.14 3.49
CA ASP A 55 6.49 23.29 3.97
C ASP A 55 6.87 23.16 5.44
N SER A 56 6.04 22.49 6.26
CA SER A 56 6.37 22.13 7.65
C SER A 56 7.34 20.95 7.78
N GLY A 57 7.59 20.19 6.69
CA GLY A 57 8.43 18.98 6.71
C GLY A 57 7.69 17.70 7.12
N ASP A 58 6.39 17.77 7.43
CA ASP A 58 5.56 16.62 7.79
C ASP A 58 5.26 15.72 6.59
N ALA A 59 5.23 16.30 5.38
CA ALA A 59 5.12 15.58 4.13
C ALA A 59 6.40 15.72 3.29
N THR A 60 6.81 14.64 2.63
CA THR A 60 7.98 14.63 1.74
C THR A 60 7.60 14.96 0.30
N TRP A 61 6.37 14.71 -0.08
CA TRP A 61 5.90 14.88 -1.45
C TRP A 61 4.37 14.94 -1.50
N HIS A 62 3.84 15.63 -2.49
CA HIS A 62 2.43 15.56 -2.87
C HIS A 62 2.25 15.71 -4.39
N SER A 63 1.12 15.26 -4.90
CA SER A 63 0.64 15.53 -6.26
C SER A 63 -0.85 15.81 -6.23
N ALA A 64 -1.30 16.60 -7.20
CA ALA A 64 -2.70 16.92 -7.41
C ALA A 64 -3.02 16.77 -8.90
N ASP A 65 -3.91 15.83 -9.23
CA ASP A 65 -4.36 15.59 -10.59
C ASP A 65 -5.39 16.64 -11.00
N ALA A 66 -5.36 17.07 -12.26
CA ALA A 66 -6.36 18.00 -12.75
C ALA A 66 -7.78 17.42 -12.62
N PRO A 67 -8.77 18.22 -12.14
CA PRO A 67 -10.16 17.77 -12.10
C PRO A 67 -10.69 17.40 -13.50
N SER A 68 -11.42 16.30 -13.58
CA SER A 68 -12.08 15.83 -14.80
C SER A 68 -13.57 15.67 -14.58
N THR A 69 -14.39 16.04 -15.58
CA THR A 69 -15.85 15.96 -15.49
C THR A 69 -16.40 14.97 -16.50
N SER A 70 -17.20 14.04 -16.02
CA SER A 70 -17.93 13.06 -16.84
C SER A 70 -19.45 13.19 -16.66
N VAL A 71 -20.21 12.52 -17.51
CA VAL A 71 -21.68 12.47 -17.42
C VAL A 71 -22.08 11.09 -16.94
N ARG A 72 -22.88 11.03 -15.89
CA ARG A 72 -23.51 9.81 -15.38
C ARG A 72 -25.02 9.87 -15.64
N LYS A 73 -25.57 8.80 -16.22
CA LYS A 73 -27.01 8.64 -16.37
C LYS A 73 -27.50 7.63 -15.33
N SER A 74 -28.47 8.01 -14.52
CA SER A 74 -29.17 7.13 -13.60
C SER A 74 -30.64 7.02 -14.00
N TYR A 75 -31.23 5.84 -13.78
CA TYR A 75 -32.62 5.56 -14.11
C TYR A 75 -33.38 5.36 -12.81
N GLN A 76 -34.35 6.22 -12.58
CA GLN A 76 -35.26 6.06 -11.44
C GLN A 76 -36.30 5.02 -11.77
N GLN A 77 -36.34 3.91 -11.04
CA GLN A 77 -37.38 2.90 -11.19
C GLN A 77 -38.70 3.43 -10.62
N GLY A 78 -39.75 3.48 -11.44
CA GLY A 78 -41.09 3.91 -11.07
C GLY A 78 -42.01 4.03 -12.30
N LYS A 79 -43.32 4.24 -12.09
CA LYS A 79 -44.26 4.54 -13.19
C LYS A 79 -43.84 5.84 -13.88
N GLY A 80 -43.16 5.74 -15.04
CA GLY A 80 -42.56 6.85 -15.78
C GLY A 80 -41.06 6.93 -15.54
N SER A 81 -40.28 6.00 -16.12
CA SER A 81 -38.81 5.97 -16.03
C SER A 81 -38.21 7.34 -16.37
N LYS A 82 -37.77 8.09 -15.37
CA LYS A 82 -37.09 9.39 -15.57
C LYS A 82 -35.61 9.17 -15.60
N VAL A 83 -34.97 9.61 -16.68
CA VAL A 83 -33.51 9.64 -16.80
C VAL A 83 -33.00 10.89 -16.07
N ILE A 84 -32.17 10.67 -15.07
CA ILE A 84 -31.45 11.76 -14.38
C ILE A 84 -30.06 11.82 -14.98
N ILE A 85 -29.68 12.97 -15.50
CA ILE A 85 -28.34 13.25 -16.02
C ILE A 85 -27.60 14.04 -14.96
N GLU A 86 -26.49 13.49 -14.50
CA GLU A 86 -25.61 14.13 -13.52
C GLU A 86 -24.22 14.35 -14.14
N HIS A 87 -23.64 15.49 -13.85
CA HIS A 87 -22.24 15.78 -14.14
C HIS A 87 -21.42 15.45 -12.91
N VAL A 88 -20.46 14.54 -13.05
CA VAL A 88 -19.58 14.08 -11.96
C VAL A 88 -18.18 14.61 -12.22
N THR A 89 -17.71 15.48 -11.34
CA THR A 89 -16.33 15.99 -11.37
C THR A 89 -15.51 15.26 -10.33
N MET A 90 -14.38 14.73 -10.76
CA MET A 90 -13.47 13.94 -9.93
C MET A 90 -12.05 14.50 -10.01
N SER A 91 -11.35 14.46 -8.89
CA SER A 91 -9.89 14.68 -8.84
C SER A 91 -9.25 13.83 -7.75
N ARG A 92 -7.91 13.72 -7.80
CA ARG A 92 -7.12 12.96 -6.83
C ARG A 92 -5.96 13.81 -6.35
N ILE A 93 -5.72 13.76 -5.06
CA ILE A 93 -4.55 14.37 -4.43
C ILE A 93 -3.86 13.29 -3.60
N GLN A 94 -2.56 13.16 -3.75
CA GLN A 94 -1.75 12.24 -2.97
C GLN A 94 -0.80 13.04 -2.09
N ILE A 95 -0.72 12.66 -0.82
CA ILE A 95 0.12 13.32 0.19
C ILE A 95 0.98 12.26 0.86
N LYS A 96 2.29 12.30 0.66
CA LYS A 96 3.24 11.36 1.26
C LYS A 96 3.83 11.94 2.53
N LEU A 97 3.37 11.41 3.66
CA LEU A 97 3.76 11.85 5.01
C LEU A 97 5.03 11.12 5.48
N SER A 98 5.89 11.88 6.15
CA SER A 98 6.99 11.40 7.00
C SER A 98 6.60 11.40 8.46
N ASN A 99 5.74 12.30 8.89
CA ASN A 99 5.17 12.34 10.23
C ASN A 99 3.90 11.49 10.27
N LEU A 100 4.02 10.25 10.74
CA LEU A 100 2.94 9.27 10.72
C LEU A 100 1.85 9.55 11.77
N GLU A 101 2.16 10.29 12.81
CA GLU A 101 1.20 10.65 13.86
C GLU A 101 0.08 11.57 13.33
N LEU A 102 0.36 12.30 12.24
CA LEU A 102 -0.63 13.18 11.60
C LEU A 102 -1.62 12.46 10.69
N VAL A 103 -1.40 11.17 10.37
CA VAL A 103 -2.23 10.45 9.38
C VAL A 103 -3.69 10.42 9.80
N GLY A 104 -3.97 10.07 11.06
CA GLY A 104 -5.34 10.00 11.59
C GLY A 104 -6.06 11.34 11.50
N ALA A 105 -5.43 12.40 12.01
CA ALA A 105 -5.99 13.75 11.98
C ALA A 105 -6.20 14.26 10.54
N LEU A 106 -5.26 13.98 9.63
CA LEU A 106 -5.40 14.37 8.23
C LEU A 106 -6.55 13.63 7.53
N VAL A 107 -6.67 12.32 7.76
CA VAL A 107 -7.77 11.51 7.20
C VAL A 107 -9.12 12.02 7.68
N GLU A 108 -9.24 12.34 8.97
CA GLU A 108 -10.46 12.92 9.53
C GLU A 108 -10.76 14.31 8.93
N GLU A 109 -9.76 15.21 8.87
CA GLU A 109 -9.87 16.55 8.28
C GLU A 109 -10.39 16.48 6.83
N LEU A 110 -9.79 15.62 6.00
CA LEU A 110 -10.15 15.45 4.60
C LEU A 110 -11.53 14.82 4.41
N SER A 111 -11.88 13.84 5.26
CA SER A 111 -13.19 13.19 5.23
C SER A 111 -14.31 14.14 5.64
N ASN A 112 -14.11 14.94 6.68
CA ASN A 112 -15.04 15.97 7.12
C ASN A 112 -15.24 17.06 6.05
N ALA A 113 -14.20 17.34 5.25
CA ALA A 113 -14.31 18.26 4.11
C ALA A 113 -15.05 17.65 2.90
N GLY A 114 -15.37 16.36 2.92
CA GLY A 114 -16.12 15.67 1.85
C GLY A 114 -15.28 14.90 0.83
N ALA A 115 -13.99 14.69 1.09
CA ALA A 115 -13.17 13.80 0.29
C ALA A 115 -13.25 12.35 0.80
N SER A 116 -13.20 11.36 -0.08
CA SER A 116 -12.92 9.98 0.33
C SER A 116 -11.42 9.75 0.42
N THR A 117 -10.98 9.07 1.47
CA THR A 117 -9.56 8.88 1.78
C THR A 117 -9.18 7.40 1.76
N ASP A 118 -7.92 7.14 1.39
CA ASP A 118 -7.28 5.83 1.43
C ASP A 118 -5.83 6.02 1.88
N VAL A 119 -5.31 5.10 2.71
CA VAL A 119 -3.96 5.20 3.27
C VAL A 119 -3.14 3.98 2.87
N THR A 120 -1.99 4.24 2.26
CA THR A 120 -1.00 3.21 1.92
C THR A 120 0.26 3.44 2.74
N TRP A 121 0.66 2.42 3.50
CA TRP A 121 1.84 2.44 4.34
C TRP A 121 3.06 1.87 3.60
N ALA A 122 4.24 2.41 3.88
CA ALA A 122 5.47 1.97 3.23
C ALA A 122 6.70 2.16 4.13
N LEU A 123 7.77 1.42 3.81
CA LEU A 123 9.12 1.73 4.25
C LEU A 123 9.73 2.80 3.33
N THR A 124 10.80 3.46 3.76
CA THR A 124 11.64 4.24 2.84
C THR A 124 12.35 3.30 1.87
N GLU A 125 12.71 3.79 0.68
CA GLU A 125 13.45 2.99 -0.31
C GLU A 125 14.77 2.45 0.23
N VAL A 126 15.44 3.20 1.10
CA VAL A 126 16.70 2.78 1.73
C VAL A 126 16.46 1.60 2.66
N THR A 127 15.49 1.73 3.56
CA THR A 127 15.13 0.67 4.51
C THR A 127 14.60 -0.55 3.77
N LYS A 128 13.70 -0.36 2.80
CA LYS A 128 13.15 -1.44 1.99
C LYS A 128 14.25 -2.28 1.35
N ARG A 129 15.19 -1.66 0.64
CA ARG A 129 16.32 -2.36 0.00
C ARG A 129 17.22 -3.06 1.00
N ALA A 130 17.46 -2.46 2.18
CA ALA A 130 18.24 -3.09 3.24
C ALA A 130 17.54 -4.36 3.75
N ARG A 131 16.25 -4.28 4.07
CA ARG A 131 15.47 -5.40 4.57
C ARG A 131 15.28 -6.51 3.52
N GLU A 132 15.07 -6.18 2.27
CA GLU A 132 15.05 -7.15 1.16
C GLU A 132 16.38 -7.90 1.02
N ARG A 133 17.51 -7.20 1.21
CA ARG A 133 18.83 -7.84 1.20
C ARG A 133 19.03 -8.78 2.39
N GLU A 134 18.59 -8.37 3.57
CA GLU A 134 18.63 -9.21 4.78
C GLU A 134 17.75 -10.44 4.62
N ALA A 135 16.53 -10.28 4.10
CA ALA A 135 15.60 -11.38 3.86
C ALA A 135 16.18 -12.41 2.87
N ARG A 136 16.79 -11.96 1.77
CA ARG A 136 17.46 -12.88 0.83
C ARG A 136 18.60 -13.66 1.47
N LYS A 137 19.42 -13.01 2.30
CA LYS A 137 20.52 -13.70 3.00
C LYS A 137 19.98 -14.75 3.98
N ALA A 138 18.94 -14.42 4.73
CA ALA A 138 18.31 -15.34 5.66
C ALA A 138 17.65 -16.53 4.92
N ALA A 139 16.95 -16.29 3.81
CA ALA A 139 16.37 -17.35 2.99
C ALA A 139 17.43 -18.32 2.41
N VAL A 140 18.61 -17.82 2.02
CA VAL A 140 19.73 -18.70 1.60
C VAL A 140 20.25 -19.53 2.78
N GLY A 141 20.34 -18.93 3.98
CA GLY A 141 20.70 -19.64 5.20
C GLY A 141 19.75 -20.79 5.48
N GLU A 142 18.44 -20.52 5.48
CA GLU A 142 17.40 -21.53 5.69
C GLU A 142 17.43 -22.63 4.62
N ALA A 143 17.58 -22.29 3.33
CA ALA A 143 17.71 -23.31 2.28
C ALA A 143 18.88 -24.26 2.54
N ARG A 144 20.00 -23.75 3.06
CA ARG A 144 21.16 -24.56 3.44
C ARG A 144 20.90 -25.42 4.68
N GLU A 145 20.20 -24.88 5.67
CA GLU A 145 19.80 -25.65 6.87
C GLU A 145 18.90 -26.81 6.47
N VAL A 146 17.88 -26.60 5.66
CA VAL A 146 17.00 -27.64 5.12
C VAL A 146 17.79 -28.71 4.33
N ALA A 147 18.77 -28.26 3.53
CA ALA A 147 19.61 -29.20 2.80
C ALA A 147 20.50 -30.05 3.73
N ASN A 148 21.02 -29.47 4.82
CA ASN A 148 21.78 -30.19 5.83
C ASN A 148 20.90 -31.24 6.54
N ASP A 149 19.66 -30.91 6.90
CA ASP A 149 18.72 -31.84 7.53
C ASP A 149 18.46 -33.08 6.64
N TYR A 150 18.33 -32.86 5.33
CA TYR A 150 18.18 -33.98 4.38
C TYR A 150 19.46 -34.81 4.26
N ALA A 151 20.64 -34.18 4.19
CA ALA A 151 21.92 -34.87 4.12
C ALA A 151 22.16 -35.73 5.40
N ASP A 152 21.92 -35.12 6.57
CA ASP A 152 22.07 -35.80 7.87
C ASP A 152 21.16 -37.04 7.98
N ALA A 153 19.91 -36.93 7.48
CA ALA A 153 18.96 -38.05 7.46
C ALA A 153 19.44 -39.22 6.56
N LEU A 154 20.31 -38.92 5.58
CA LEU A 154 20.92 -39.94 4.70
C LEU A 154 22.27 -40.41 5.25
N GLY A 155 22.78 -39.90 6.36
CA GLY A 155 24.12 -40.16 6.87
C GLY A 155 25.23 -39.50 6.05
N GLU A 156 24.90 -38.49 5.27
CA GLU A 156 25.78 -37.67 4.43
C GLU A 156 25.89 -36.26 5.02
N ARG A 157 26.72 -35.41 4.43
CA ARG A 157 26.81 -33.99 4.76
C ARG A 157 26.83 -33.13 3.50
N VAL A 158 26.31 -31.91 3.56
CA VAL A 158 26.37 -30.99 2.43
C VAL A 158 27.82 -30.57 2.17
N ALA A 159 28.36 -30.95 1.02
CA ALA A 159 29.71 -30.65 0.60
C ALA A 159 29.81 -29.30 -0.12
N ARG A 160 28.87 -28.99 -1.02
CA ARG A 160 28.89 -27.72 -1.76
C ARG A 160 27.51 -27.27 -2.25
N VAL A 161 27.42 -25.99 -2.55
CA VAL A 161 26.27 -25.40 -3.26
C VAL A 161 26.52 -25.49 -4.76
N VAL A 162 25.58 -26.08 -5.51
CA VAL A 162 25.67 -26.23 -6.97
C VAL A 162 25.06 -24.99 -7.64
N SER A 163 23.88 -24.57 -7.21
CA SER A 163 23.21 -23.39 -7.72
C SER A 163 22.29 -22.77 -6.68
N ILE A 164 22.08 -21.47 -6.82
CA ILE A 164 21.05 -20.71 -6.09
C ILE A 164 20.27 -19.93 -7.14
N SER A 165 18.95 -20.01 -7.04
CA SER A 165 18.04 -19.21 -7.85
C SER A 165 16.99 -18.54 -6.95
N ASP A 166 16.51 -17.39 -7.37
CA ASP A 166 15.33 -16.79 -6.74
C ASP A 166 14.17 -17.77 -6.89
N GLY A 167 13.51 -18.08 -5.80
CA GLY A 167 12.26 -18.84 -5.79
C GLY A 167 11.17 -18.10 -6.56
N PRO A 168 9.98 -18.70 -6.77
CA PRO A 168 8.86 -17.99 -7.34
C PRO A 168 8.63 -16.72 -6.50
N GLN A 169 8.96 -15.61 -7.11
CA GLN A 169 8.94 -14.30 -6.48
C GLN A 169 7.47 -13.90 -6.27
N ASN A 170 6.86 -14.37 -5.21
CA ASN A 170 5.79 -13.63 -4.61
C ASN A 170 6.45 -12.46 -3.85
N PHE A 171 6.96 -11.48 -4.57
CA PHE A 171 7.09 -10.15 -4.00
C PHE A 171 5.68 -9.62 -3.76
N GLY A 172 5.00 -10.26 -2.86
CA GLY A 172 3.85 -9.70 -2.21
C GLY A 172 4.37 -8.55 -1.36
N TYR A 173 4.60 -7.40 -1.99
CA TYR A 173 4.40 -6.15 -1.31
C TYR A 173 2.91 -6.14 -0.92
N VAL A 174 2.60 -6.87 0.11
CA VAL A 174 1.38 -6.66 0.86
C VAL A 174 1.66 -5.38 1.64
N GLY A 175 1.64 -4.26 0.92
CA GLY A 175 1.42 -2.99 1.57
C GLY A 175 0.20 -3.25 2.44
N GLY A 176 0.38 -3.15 3.75
CA GLY A 176 -0.71 -3.39 4.68
C GLY A 176 -1.87 -2.51 4.28
N VAL A 177 -2.78 -3.07 3.50
CA VAL A 177 -4.09 -2.51 3.34
C VAL A 177 -4.66 -2.72 4.73
N ALA A 178 -4.55 -1.72 5.59
CA ALA A 178 -5.44 -1.64 6.73
C ALA A 178 -6.82 -1.72 6.08
N ARG A 179 -7.40 -2.93 6.05
CA ARG A 179 -8.80 -3.10 5.80
C ARG A 179 -9.45 -2.33 6.94
N SER A 180 -9.80 -1.08 6.66
CA SER A 180 -10.85 -0.45 7.43
C SER A 180 -12.03 -1.39 7.27
N ALA A 181 -12.23 -2.25 8.27
CA ALA A 181 -13.53 -2.88 8.43
C ALA A 181 -14.51 -1.71 8.35
N ALA A 182 -15.47 -1.82 7.43
CA ALA A 182 -16.61 -0.93 7.40
C ALA A 182 -17.37 -1.16 8.71
N ALA A 183 -16.86 -0.54 9.77
CA ALA A 183 -17.53 -0.44 11.04
C ALA A 183 -18.53 0.69 10.88
N SER A 184 -19.79 0.37 11.08
CA SER A 184 -20.86 1.31 11.32
C SER A 184 -20.37 2.44 12.21
N PHE A 185 -20.41 3.67 11.68
CA PHE A 185 -19.99 4.89 12.37
C PHE A 185 -20.83 5.07 13.64
N SER A 186 -20.29 4.67 14.77
CA SER A 186 -20.56 5.28 16.05
C SER A 186 -19.55 6.39 16.25
N ALA A 187 -19.97 7.52 16.82
CA ALA A 187 -19.28 8.81 16.86
C ALA A 187 -17.98 8.85 17.72
N GLU A 188 -17.15 7.83 17.68
CA GLU A 188 -15.79 7.81 18.22
C GLU A 188 -14.84 7.83 17.02
N SER A 189 -13.88 8.75 17.03
CA SER A 189 -12.85 8.89 15.99
C SER A 189 -12.16 7.53 15.77
N ALA A 190 -12.16 7.03 14.52
CA ALA A 190 -11.47 5.80 14.19
C ALA A 190 -9.96 5.98 14.45
N GLU A 191 -9.42 5.25 15.42
CA GLU A 191 -7.99 5.26 15.69
C GLU A 191 -7.23 4.65 14.51
N VAL A 192 -6.37 5.44 13.88
CA VAL A 192 -5.52 4.98 12.78
C VAL A 192 -4.22 4.46 13.37
N SER A 193 -4.05 3.15 13.40
CA SER A 193 -2.80 2.53 13.82
C SER A 193 -1.78 2.50 12.67
N ILE A 194 -0.51 2.73 13.01
CA ILE A 194 0.60 2.62 12.03
C ILE A 194 0.79 1.15 11.70
N ALA A 195 0.69 0.80 10.41
CA ALA A 195 0.77 -0.58 9.95
C ALA A 195 2.20 -1.12 9.97
N GLU A 196 2.33 -2.44 10.10
CA GLU A 196 3.55 -3.17 9.83
C GLU A 196 3.64 -3.57 8.36
N ILE A 197 4.85 -3.49 7.82
CA ILE A 197 5.18 -3.86 6.45
C ILE A 197 5.93 -5.18 6.46
N THR A 198 5.37 -6.15 5.78
CA THR A 198 6.00 -7.47 5.64
C THR A 198 7.03 -7.42 4.50
N VAL A 199 8.24 -7.90 4.78
CA VAL A 199 9.30 -8.10 3.80
C VAL A 199 9.65 -9.58 3.79
N SER A 200 9.52 -10.22 2.63
CA SER A 200 9.80 -11.65 2.48
C SER A 200 10.74 -11.93 1.31
N ALA A 201 11.43 -13.06 1.39
CA ALA A 201 12.23 -13.60 0.29
C ALA A 201 12.07 -15.12 0.24
N SER A 202 12.16 -15.70 -0.97
CA SER A 202 12.18 -17.13 -1.19
C SER A 202 13.32 -17.47 -2.14
N VAL A 203 14.07 -18.50 -1.83
CA VAL A 203 15.24 -18.96 -2.60
C VAL A 203 15.18 -20.47 -2.79
N GLN A 204 15.51 -20.92 -3.99
CA GLN A 204 15.71 -22.33 -4.28
C GLN A 204 17.21 -22.61 -4.42
N GLY A 205 17.69 -23.59 -3.68
CA GLY A 205 19.07 -24.04 -3.70
C GLY A 205 19.20 -25.49 -4.18
N VAL A 206 20.26 -25.77 -4.95
CA VAL A 206 20.70 -27.11 -5.27
C VAL A 206 22.04 -27.34 -4.60
N PHE A 207 22.11 -28.40 -3.81
CA PHE A 207 23.25 -28.76 -2.98
C PHE A 207 23.73 -30.18 -3.34
N GLU A 208 24.98 -30.46 -3.13
CA GLU A 208 25.59 -31.77 -3.31
C GLU A 208 26.13 -32.28 -1.97
N SER A 209 25.80 -33.51 -1.62
CA SER A 209 26.24 -34.14 -0.37
C SER A 209 27.24 -35.30 -0.61
N GLU A 210 28.06 -35.54 0.40
CA GLU A 210 29.06 -36.62 0.44
C GLU A 210 29.03 -37.37 1.77
#